data_79b536860619038cf8221861131b2beb
#
_entry.id   79b536860619038cf8221861131b2beb
#
_cell.length_a   1.000
_cell.length_b   1.000
_cell.length_c   1.000
_cell.angle_alpha   90.00
_cell.angle_beta   90.00
_cell.angle_gamma   90.00
#
_symmetry.space_group_name_H-M   'P 1'
#
loop_
_entity.id
_entity.type
_entity.pdbx_description
1 polymer ?
#
loop_
_entity_poly.entity_id
_entity_poly.type
_entity_poly.pdbx_seq_one_letter_code
_entity_poly.pdbx_strand_id
1 'polypeptide(L)'
;MGVGKTTLCQYLKQDLPNSVFLDGDWCWDASPFQLTEETKAMVMENICFLLNQFLHCSAYDNVLFCWVMHQQSIIDAIVHRLDLKDSDVKCISLLADENSLRSRLTADIQKGIRTADVLDRSLARIPLYRQLDTIAIDTSGKTVEQIAQEVKRCAKHSFPQNTRASRT
;
A
#
# COMPACT_ATOMS: atom_id res chain seq x y z
N MET A 1 4.68 -3.73 -8.29
CA MET A 1 3.69 -4.83 -8.22
C MET A 1 4.41 -6.12 -7.82
N GLY A 2 3.73 -7.23 -7.47
CA GLY A 2 4.40 -8.53 -7.17
C GLY A 2 5.11 -8.66 -5.80
N VAL A 3 5.14 -7.62 -4.97
CA VAL A 3 5.80 -7.67 -3.64
C VAL A 3 4.91 -8.26 -2.52
N GLY A 4 3.66 -8.64 -2.82
CA GLY A 4 2.76 -9.29 -1.87
C GLY A 4 1.89 -8.36 -1.01
N LYS A 5 1.62 -7.11 -1.43
CA LYS A 5 0.81 -6.15 -0.65
C LYS A 5 -0.57 -6.69 -0.27
N THR A 6 -1.36 -7.10 -1.26
CA THR A 6 -2.72 -7.61 -1.05
C THR A 6 -2.72 -8.87 -0.18
N THR A 7 -1.78 -9.79 -0.41
CA THR A 7 -1.62 -11.02 0.40
C THR A 7 -1.32 -10.68 1.86
N LEU A 8 -0.39 -9.74 2.09
CA LEU A 8 -0.04 -9.29 3.44
C LEU A 8 -1.21 -8.60 4.14
N CYS A 9 -1.92 -7.71 3.43
CA CYS A 9 -3.09 -7.03 4.02
C CYS A 9 -4.23 -8.00 4.34
N GLN A 10 -4.48 -9.00 3.50
CA GLN A 10 -5.46 -10.06 3.79
C GLN A 10 -5.05 -10.89 5.01
N TYR A 11 -3.76 -11.21 5.15
CA TYR A 11 -3.25 -11.89 6.34
C TYR A 11 -3.41 -11.03 7.60
N LEU A 12 -2.97 -9.77 7.55
CA LEU A 12 -3.08 -8.84 8.68
C LEU A 12 -4.54 -8.59 9.08
N LYS A 13 -5.47 -8.52 8.12
CA LYS A 13 -6.89 -8.38 8.40
C LYS A 13 -7.45 -9.52 9.24
N GLN A 14 -6.93 -10.73 9.08
CA GLN A 14 -7.35 -11.90 9.88
C GLN A 14 -6.62 -11.98 11.22
N ASP A 15 -5.41 -11.42 11.30
CA ASP A 15 -4.52 -11.53 12.46
C ASP A 15 -4.71 -10.36 13.46
N LEU A 16 -5.19 -9.20 13.00
CA LEU A 16 -5.46 -8.04 13.84
C LEU A 16 -6.96 -8.00 14.23
N PRO A 17 -7.30 -7.59 15.46
CA PRO A 17 -8.70 -7.49 15.88
C PRO A 17 -9.41 -6.36 15.13
N ASN A 18 -10.72 -6.49 14.93
CA ASN A 18 -11.60 -5.44 14.41
C ASN A 18 -11.00 -4.71 13.20
N SER A 19 -10.59 -5.48 12.21
CA SER A 19 -9.84 -4.96 11.05
C SER A 19 -10.69 -4.86 9.79
N VAL A 20 -10.50 -3.79 9.03
CA VAL A 20 -11.01 -3.64 7.66
C VAL A 20 -9.86 -3.44 6.68
N PHE A 21 -10.02 -3.94 5.47
CA PHE A 21 -9.02 -3.83 4.41
C PHE A 21 -9.61 -3.28 3.13
N LEU A 22 -8.93 -2.29 2.54
CA LEU A 22 -9.21 -1.74 1.23
C LEU A 22 -7.99 -1.92 0.32
N ASP A 23 -8.18 -2.53 -0.84
CA ASP A 23 -7.22 -2.45 -1.95
C ASP A 23 -7.67 -1.33 -2.89
N GLY A 24 -6.79 -0.38 -3.19
CA GLY A 24 -7.11 0.76 -4.05
C GLY A 24 -7.53 0.35 -5.47
N ASP A 25 -7.09 -0.82 -5.93
CA ASP A 25 -7.49 -1.34 -7.24
C ASP A 25 -8.99 -1.68 -7.30
N TRP A 26 -9.64 -1.98 -6.16
CA TRP A 26 -11.09 -2.22 -6.11
C TRP A 26 -11.93 -0.95 -6.29
N CYS A 27 -11.32 0.24 -6.16
CA CYS A 27 -12.03 1.51 -6.27
C CYS A 27 -12.24 1.97 -7.71
N TRP A 28 -11.68 1.26 -8.69
CA TRP A 28 -11.78 1.56 -10.11
C TRP A 28 -11.64 0.33 -11.03
N ASP A 29 -12.12 -0.81 -10.59
CA ASP A 29 -12.14 -2.04 -11.40
C ASP A 29 -13.11 -1.86 -12.56
N ALA A 30 -12.58 -1.75 -13.79
CA ALA A 30 -13.34 -1.41 -14.99
C ALA A 30 -12.86 -2.20 -16.22
N SER A 31 -13.79 -2.46 -17.14
CA SER A 31 -13.48 -3.10 -18.43
C SER A 31 -14.15 -2.36 -19.58
N PRO A 32 -13.39 -1.83 -20.57
CA PRO A 32 -11.95 -1.76 -20.58
C PRO A 32 -11.39 -0.80 -19.51
N PHE A 33 -10.21 -1.08 -18.98
CA PHE A 33 -9.56 -0.19 -18.04
C PHE A 33 -9.07 1.08 -18.74
N GLN A 34 -9.48 2.25 -18.24
CA GLN A 34 -9.13 3.55 -18.79
C GLN A 34 -8.36 4.37 -17.77
N LEU A 35 -7.19 4.86 -18.16
CA LEU A 35 -6.33 5.70 -17.34
C LEU A 35 -6.32 7.13 -17.88
N THR A 36 -7.31 7.93 -17.45
CA THR A 36 -7.45 9.35 -17.77
C THR A 36 -7.27 10.20 -16.52
N GLU A 37 -7.14 11.53 -16.67
CA GLU A 37 -7.10 12.43 -15.51
C GLU A 37 -8.40 12.37 -14.71
N GLU A 38 -9.55 12.20 -15.37
CA GLU A 38 -10.86 12.05 -14.74
C GLU A 38 -10.91 10.75 -13.89
N THR A 39 -10.50 9.61 -14.45
CA THR A 39 -10.51 8.34 -13.70
C THR A 39 -9.48 8.32 -12.55
N LYS A 40 -8.36 9.03 -12.70
CA LYS A 40 -7.40 9.23 -11.61
C LYS A 40 -7.98 10.08 -10.49
N ALA A 41 -8.68 11.17 -10.81
CA ALA A 41 -9.36 12.00 -9.81
C ALA A 41 -10.46 11.21 -9.11
N MET A 42 -11.30 10.50 -9.86
CA MET A 42 -12.37 9.65 -9.34
C MET A 42 -11.83 8.58 -8.36
N VAL A 43 -10.78 7.84 -8.72
CA VAL A 43 -10.25 6.79 -7.84
C VAL A 43 -9.68 7.37 -6.54
N MET A 44 -9.04 8.54 -6.60
CA MET A 44 -8.53 9.22 -5.41
C MET A 44 -9.68 9.63 -4.47
N GLU A 45 -10.79 10.12 -5.01
CA GLU A 45 -11.99 10.46 -4.22
C GLU A 45 -12.62 9.21 -3.60
N ASN A 46 -12.80 8.14 -4.39
CA ASN A 46 -13.35 6.88 -3.91
C ASN A 46 -12.51 6.28 -2.77
N ILE A 47 -11.17 6.25 -2.92
CA ILE A 47 -10.25 5.76 -1.90
C ILE A 47 -10.39 6.58 -0.61
N CYS A 48 -10.29 7.92 -0.70
CA CYS A 48 -10.34 8.78 0.47
C CYS A 48 -11.72 8.74 1.15
N PHE A 49 -12.80 8.66 0.36
CA PHE A 49 -14.15 8.50 0.90
C PHE A 49 -14.28 7.21 1.72
N LEU A 50 -13.90 6.06 1.14
CA LEU A 50 -14.01 4.77 1.81
C LEU A 50 -13.12 4.69 3.06
N LEU A 51 -11.88 5.19 2.98
CA LEU A 51 -10.97 5.21 4.13
C LEU A 51 -11.54 6.07 5.27
N ASN A 52 -12.10 7.24 4.99
CA ASN A 52 -12.74 8.08 6.01
C ASN A 52 -13.98 7.40 6.62
N GLN A 53 -14.78 6.68 5.82
CA GLN A 53 -15.89 5.90 6.37
C GLN A 53 -15.40 4.83 7.36
N PHE A 54 -14.31 4.15 7.05
CA PHE A 54 -13.73 3.15 7.95
C PHE A 54 -13.12 3.78 9.21
N LEU A 55 -12.42 4.90 9.08
CA LEU A 55 -11.83 5.64 10.22
C LEU A 55 -12.90 6.19 11.17
N HIS A 56 -14.09 6.50 10.67
CA HIS A 56 -15.19 6.99 11.50
C HIS A 56 -16.06 5.86 12.07
N CYS A 57 -15.88 4.63 11.62
CA CYS A 57 -16.67 3.49 12.08
C CYS A 57 -16.08 2.90 13.36
N SER A 58 -16.82 2.98 14.46
CA SER A 58 -16.39 2.45 15.76
C SER A 58 -16.25 0.91 15.81
N ALA A 59 -16.63 0.21 14.75
CA ALA A 59 -16.46 -1.24 14.65
C ALA A 59 -15.02 -1.64 14.29
N TYR A 60 -14.19 -0.70 13.83
CA TYR A 60 -12.84 -0.98 13.34
C TYR A 60 -11.76 -0.28 14.16
N ASP A 61 -10.84 -1.08 14.74
CA ASP A 61 -9.64 -0.60 15.43
C ASP A 61 -8.46 -0.49 14.45
N ASN A 62 -8.50 -1.24 13.35
CA ASN A 62 -7.43 -1.32 12.37
C ASN A 62 -7.96 -1.14 10.95
N VAL A 63 -7.47 -0.10 10.25
CA VAL A 63 -7.75 0.14 8.84
C VAL A 63 -6.51 -0.17 8.04
N LEU A 64 -6.59 -1.17 7.17
CA LEU A 64 -5.51 -1.60 6.29
C LEU A 64 -5.80 -1.10 4.88
N PHE A 65 -4.81 -0.47 4.27
CA PHE A 65 -4.91 0.01 2.90
C PHE A 65 -3.67 -0.36 2.10
N CYS A 66 -3.84 -0.83 0.88
CA CYS A 66 -2.74 -0.97 -0.05
C CYS A 66 -3.11 -0.49 -1.45
N TRP A 67 -2.12 0.07 -2.12
CA TRP A 67 -2.21 0.47 -3.53
C TRP A 67 -0.83 0.59 -4.15
N VAL A 68 -0.76 0.91 -5.46
CA VAL A 68 0.50 1.18 -6.16
C VAL A 68 0.83 2.67 -6.03
N MET A 69 1.58 3.03 -5.01
CA MET A 69 1.99 4.41 -4.71
C MET A 69 3.52 4.52 -4.83
N HIS A 70 4.01 4.88 -6.01
CA HIS A 70 5.44 4.96 -6.32
C HIS A 70 5.98 6.40 -6.33
N GLN A 71 5.14 7.37 -5.97
CA GLN A 71 5.46 8.80 -5.84
C GLN A 71 4.97 9.28 -4.48
N GLN A 72 5.80 10.06 -3.79
CA GLN A 72 5.47 10.62 -2.47
C GLN A 72 4.18 11.45 -2.52
N SER A 73 3.99 12.21 -3.59
CA SER A 73 2.81 13.06 -3.78
C SER A 73 1.49 12.29 -3.74
N ILE A 74 1.47 11.01 -4.17
CA ILE A 74 0.26 10.16 -4.10
C ILE A 74 -0.04 9.81 -2.64
N ILE A 75 0.98 9.44 -1.87
CA ILE A 75 0.86 9.12 -0.44
C ILE A 75 0.37 10.36 0.31
N ASP A 76 1.03 11.50 0.11
CA ASP A 76 0.69 12.76 0.75
C ASP A 76 -0.73 13.20 0.40
N ALA A 77 -1.13 13.09 -0.86
CA ALA A 77 -2.48 13.47 -1.30
C ALA A 77 -3.58 12.62 -0.64
N ILE A 78 -3.32 11.34 -0.38
CA ILE A 78 -4.26 10.49 0.36
C ILE A 78 -4.26 10.90 1.83
N VAL A 79 -3.09 10.90 2.49
CA VAL A 79 -2.99 11.17 3.93
C VAL A 79 -3.58 12.53 4.32
N HIS A 80 -3.36 13.59 3.51
CA HIS A 80 -3.92 14.92 3.75
C HIS A 80 -5.47 14.98 3.65
N ARG A 81 -6.10 14.04 2.97
CA ARG A 81 -7.56 13.97 2.83
C ARG A 81 -8.24 13.08 3.88
N LEU A 82 -7.44 12.41 4.73
CA LEU A 82 -7.98 11.58 5.79
C LEU A 82 -8.25 12.40 7.05
N ASP A 83 -9.43 12.21 7.62
CA ASP A 83 -9.79 12.71 8.95
C ASP A 83 -9.31 11.70 10.00
N LEU A 84 -8.05 11.82 10.36
CA LEU A 84 -7.35 10.84 11.20
C LEU A 84 -7.80 10.87 12.66
N LYS A 85 -8.33 12.01 13.15
CA LYS A 85 -8.68 12.18 14.58
C LYS A 85 -7.52 11.73 15.47
N ASP A 86 -7.77 10.68 16.27
CA ASP A 86 -6.78 10.06 17.18
C ASP A 86 -6.05 8.85 16.53
N SER A 87 -6.21 8.63 15.23
CA SER A 87 -5.60 7.50 14.52
C SER A 87 -4.14 7.77 14.17
N ASP A 88 -3.28 6.79 14.38
CA ASP A 88 -1.87 6.82 13.99
C ASP A 88 -1.68 6.17 12.61
N VAL A 89 -1.10 6.89 11.65
CA VAL A 89 -0.84 6.40 10.29
C VAL A 89 0.58 5.92 10.15
N LYS A 90 0.75 4.72 9.63
CA LYS A 90 2.05 4.16 9.26
C LYS A 90 2.11 3.92 7.75
N CYS A 91 2.94 4.68 7.06
CA CYS A 91 3.23 4.46 5.64
C CYS A 91 4.37 3.45 5.50
N ILE A 92 4.09 2.31 4.88
CA ILE A 92 5.03 1.19 4.76
C ILE A 92 5.24 0.85 3.30
N SER A 93 6.51 0.78 2.86
CA SER A 93 6.90 0.29 1.55
C SER A 93 7.43 -1.13 1.65
N LEU A 94 6.77 -2.06 0.95
CA LEU A 94 7.29 -3.41 0.77
C LEU A 94 8.29 -3.41 -0.38
N LEU A 95 9.52 -3.80 -0.10
CA LEU A 95 10.59 -3.95 -1.07
C LEU A 95 10.86 -5.43 -1.33
N ALA A 96 11.37 -5.74 -2.51
CA ALA A 96 11.93 -7.03 -2.83
C ALA A 96 13.18 -6.82 -3.70
N ASP A 97 14.13 -7.73 -3.61
CA ASP A 97 15.23 -7.77 -4.57
C ASP A 97 14.72 -8.12 -5.98
N GLU A 98 15.52 -7.80 -6.99
CA GLU A 98 15.14 -7.99 -8.38
C GLU A 98 14.83 -9.47 -8.71
N ASN A 99 15.62 -10.41 -8.19
CA ASN A 99 15.46 -11.84 -8.47
C ASN A 99 14.16 -12.38 -7.88
N SER A 100 13.87 -12.04 -6.61
CA SER A 100 12.61 -12.39 -5.94
C SER A 100 11.40 -11.82 -6.67
N LEU A 101 11.49 -10.56 -7.12
CA LEU A 101 10.42 -9.91 -7.86
C LEU A 101 10.19 -10.55 -9.23
N ARG A 102 11.27 -10.82 -9.99
CA ARG A 102 11.20 -11.54 -11.27
C ARG A 102 10.56 -12.90 -11.12
N SER A 103 11.00 -13.70 -10.16
CA SER A 103 10.45 -15.04 -9.91
C SER A 103 8.95 -15.00 -9.64
N ARG A 104 8.49 -14.11 -8.74
CA ARG A 104 7.07 -13.96 -8.39
C ARG A 104 6.23 -13.52 -9.59
N LEU A 105 6.69 -12.50 -10.33
CA LEU A 105 5.95 -11.98 -11.47
C LEU A 105 5.92 -12.97 -12.64
N THR A 106 7.01 -13.71 -12.89
CA THR A 106 7.03 -14.77 -13.91
C THR A 106 6.02 -15.87 -13.58
N ALA A 107 5.93 -16.28 -12.31
CA ALA A 107 4.93 -17.25 -11.89
C ALA A 107 3.49 -16.73 -12.06
N ASP A 108 3.23 -15.44 -11.79
CA ASP A 108 1.93 -14.80 -12.00
C ASP A 108 1.56 -14.74 -13.50
N ILE A 109 2.54 -14.45 -14.38
CA ILE A 109 2.35 -14.41 -15.83
C ILE A 109 2.04 -15.82 -16.35
N GLN A 110 2.78 -16.84 -15.91
CA GLN A 110 2.54 -18.25 -16.32
C GLN A 110 1.16 -18.75 -15.91
N LYS A 111 0.61 -18.24 -14.80
CA LYS A 111 -0.75 -18.55 -14.34
C LYS A 111 -1.84 -17.70 -15.02
N GLY A 112 -1.48 -16.81 -15.94
CA GLY A 112 -2.43 -15.91 -16.61
C GLY A 112 -3.00 -14.81 -15.71
N ILE A 113 -2.44 -14.61 -14.52
CA ILE A 113 -2.88 -13.58 -13.56
C ILE A 113 -2.43 -12.19 -14.03
N ARG A 114 -1.34 -12.10 -14.78
CA ARG A 114 -0.73 -10.84 -15.23
C ARG A 114 -0.25 -10.92 -16.68
N THR A 115 -0.18 -9.77 -17.33
CA THR A 115 0.42 -9.61 -18.67
C THR A 115 1.94 -9.46 -18.57
N ALA A 116 2.67 -9.77 -19.64
CA ALA A 116 4.15 -9.79 -19.64
C ALA A 116 4.78 -8.41 -19.35
N ASP A 117 4.11 -7.33 -19.75
CA ASP A 117 4.57 -5.93 -19.55
C ASP A 117 4.70 -5.52 -18.08
N VAL A 118 4.07 -6.26 -17.16
CA VAL A 118 4.15 -5.98 -15.72
C VAL A 118 5.56 -6.09 -15.17
N LEU A 119 6.38 -6.97 -15.75
CA LEU A 119 7.75 -7.21 -15.28
C LEU A 119 8.61 -5.95 -15.42
N ASP A 120 8.72 -5.40 -16.62
CA ASP A 120 9.55 -4.23 -16.90
C ASP A 120 9.07 -3.01 -16.11
N ARG A 121 7.75 -2.78 -16.06
CA ARG A 121 7.16 -1.69 -15.26
C ARG A 121 7.44 -1.83 -13.77
N SER A 122 7.47 -3.04 -13.24
CA SER A 122 7.71 -3.27 -11.82
C SER A 122 9.19 -3.09 -11.46
N LEU A 123 10.10 -3.57 -12.31
CA LEU A 123 11.53 -3.40 -12.13
C LEU A 123 11.94 -1.92 -12.20
N ALA A 124 11.45 -1.18 -13.19
CA ALA A 124 11.72 0.24 -13.34
C ALA A 124 11.27 1.08 -12.12
N ARG A 125 10.31 0.59 -11.34
CA ARG A 125 9.80 1.28 -10.14
C ARG A 125 10.57 0.98 -8.86
N ILE A 126 11.43 -0.05 -8.81
CA ILE A 126 12.20 -0.39 -7.59
C ILE A 126 12.95 0.82 -7.02
N PRO A 127 13.72 1.61 -7.82
CA PRO A 127 14.43 2.77 -7.30
C PRO A 127 13.51 3.84 -6.70
N LEU A 128 12.30 4.02 -7.26
CA LEU A 128 11.34 5.02 -6.81
C LEU A 128 10.83 4.73 -5.39
N TYR A 129 10.57 3.46 -5.09
CA TYR A 129 10.12 3.06 -3.75
C TYR A 129 11.16 3.28 -2.66
N ARG A 130 12.46 3.30 -3.01
CA ARG A 130 13.55 3.57 -2.05
C ARG A 130 13.67 5.05 -1.68
N GLN A 131 13.05 5.93 -2.46
CA GLN A 131 13.08 7.39 -2.26
C GLN A 131 11.86 7.91 -1.48
N LEU A 132 10.90 7.03 -1.18
CA LEU A 132 9.70 7.40 -0.44
C LEU A 132 10.03 7.59 1.06
N ASP A 133 9.38 8.56 1.67
CA ASP A 133 9.39 8.78 3.12
C ASP A 133 8.43 7.78 3.78
N THR A 134 8.87 6.53 3.84
CA THR A 134 8.08 5.40 4.35
C THR A 134 8.98 4.42 5.11
N ILE A 135 8.39 3.60 5.97
CA ILE A 135 9.09 2.50 6.61
C ILE A 135 9.31 1.41 5.58
N ALA A 136 10.57 1.15 5.21
CA ALA A 136 10.92 0.13 4.23
C ALA A 136 11.00 -1.26 4.89
N ILE A 137 10.27 -2.23 4.36
CA ILE A 137 10.32 -3.64 4.77
C ILE A 137 10.73 -4.49 3.57
N ASP A 138 11.86 -5.17 3.69
CA ASP A 138 12.30 -6.15 2.69
C ASP A 138 11.50 -7.44 2.82
N THR A 139 10.94 -7.90 1.70
CA THR A 139 10.14 -9.13 1.62
C THR A 139 10.88 -10.29 0.97
N SER A 140 12.16 -10.11 0.62
CA SER A 140 12.97 -11.12 -0.06
C SER A 140 13.20 -12.32 0.87
N GLY A 141 12.89 -13.53 0.39
CA GLY A 141 13.07 -14.76 1.16
C GLY A 141 12.22 -14.92 2.41
N LYS A 142 11.29 -14.00 2.69
CA LYS A 142 10.43 -14.05 3.87
C LYS A 142 9.05 -14.62 3.57
N THR A 143 8.46 -15.29 4.56
CA THR A 143 7.04 -15.69 4.53
C THR A 143 6.13 -14.49 4.86
N VAL A 144 4.85 -14.60 4.53
CA VAL A 144 3.87 -13.56 4.83
C VAL A 144 3.76 -13.30 6.34
N GLU A 145 3.88 -14.34 7.16
CA GLU A 145 3.85 -14.27 8.62
C GLU A 145 5.03 -13.46 9.17
N GLN A 146 6.23 -13.70 8.64
CA GLN A 146 7.43 -12.96 9.04
C GLN A 146 7.29 -11.47 8.71
N ILE A 147 6.81 -11.15 7.51
CA ILE A 147 6.56 -9.78 7.08
C ILE A 147 5.48 -9.12 7.96
N ALA A 148 4.39 -9.84 8.26
CA ALA A 148 3.32 -9.35 9.13
C ALA A 148 3.82 -9.02 10.54
N GLN A 149 4.73 -9.84 11.11
CA GLN A 149 5.34 -9.55 12.40
C GLN A 149 6.19 -8.27 12.37
N GLU A 150 6.92 -8.02 11.27
CA GLU A 150 7.68 -6.78 11.11
C GLU A 150 6.76 -5.57 11.01
N VAL A 151 5.68 -5.65 10.24
CA VAL A 151 4.65 -4.60 10.15
C VAL A 151 4.06 -4.29 11.53
N LYS A 152 3.66 -5.32 12.27
CA LYS A 152 3.09 -5.14 13.63
C LYS A 152 4.10 -4.51 14.61
N ARG A 153 5.38 -4.82 14.50
CA ARG A 153 6.42 -4.15 15.30
C ARG A 153 6.53 -2.67 14.96
N CYS A 154 6.56 -2.34 13.67
CA CYS A 154 6.59 -0.95 13.21
C CYS A 154 5.34 -0.16 13.65
N ALA A 155 4.16 -0.78 13.63
CA ALA A 155 2.92 -0.14 14.06
C ALA A 155 2.89 0.19 15.56
N LYS A 156 3.53 -0.64 16.41
CA LYS A 156 3.57 -0.44 17.86
C LYS A 156 4.57 0.64 18.32
N HIS A 157 5.57 0.97 17.50
CA HIS A 157 6.56 1.98 17.85
C HIS A 157 6.13 3.32 17.25
N SER A 158 5.74 4.26 18.12
CA SER A 158 5.58 5.67 17.72
C SER A 158 6.96 6.23 17.39
N PHE A 159 7.28 6.35 16.09
CA PHE A 159 8.44 7.14 15.69
C PHE A 159 8.10 8.61 15.99
N PRO A 160 9.04 9.40 16.58
CA PRO A 160 8.83 10.83 16.72
C PRO A 160 8.56 11.40 15.33
N GLN A 161 7.38 12.02 15.16
CA GLN A 161 7.06 12.75 13.94
C GLN A 161 8.13 13.82 13.78
N ASN A 162 8.88 13.74 12.68
CA ASN A 162 9.78 14.80 12.27
C ASN A 162 8.91 16.01 11.89
N THR A 163 8.62 16.84 12.90
CA THR A 163 8.06 18.18 12.71
C THR A 163 9.08 18.95 11.89
N ARG A 164 8.97 18.91 10.58
CA ARG A 164 9.60 19.91 9.72
C ARG A 164 8.93 21.24 10.03
N ALA A 165 9.59 21.97 10.96
CA ALA A 165 9.32 23.37 11.22
C ALA A 165 9.18 24.11 9.88
N SER A 166 8.04 24.78 9.73
CA SER A 166 7.83 25.88 8.80
C SER A 166 9.07 26.76 8.76
N ARG A 167 9.79 26.76 7.66
CA ARG A 167 10.69 27.86 7.33
C ARG A 167 9.90 28.83 6.46
N THR A 168 9.63 29.95 7.09
CA THR A 168 9.22 31.25 6.54
C THR A 168 9.95 31.58 5.24
#